data_d6b8860caeef88a5937e40fbb81acae3
#
_entry.id   d6b8860caeef88a5937e40fbb81acae3
#
_cell.length_a   1.000
_cell.length_b   1.000
_cell.length_c   1.000
_cell.angle_alpha   90.00
_cell.angle_beta   90.00
_cell.angle_gamma   90.00
#
_symmetry.space_group_name_H-M   'P 1'
#
loop_
_entity.id
_entity.type
_entity.pdbx_description
1 polymer ?
#
loop_
_entity_poly.entity_id
_entity_poly.type
_entity_poly.pdbx_seq_one_letter_code
_entity_poly.pdbx_strand_id
1 'polypeptide(L)'
;MAKPVILTVDDDLEVLQAIARDLRQQYGDRFRIIRADSGAAAIEATQKLKLRNEPVALFLVDQRMPQMSGVEFLEQALKIFPNAKRALLTAYADTDAAIRAINSTQIDYYLLKPWNPLKNDFTPS
;
A
#
# COMPACT_ATOMS: atom_id res chain seq x y z
N MET A 1 0.16 11.05 -20.87
CA MET A 1 0.67 9.86 -20.17
C MET A 1 -0.14 9.59 -18.93
N ALA A 2 -0.36 8.32 -18.64
CA ALA A 2 -1.11 7.94 -17.46
C ALA A 2 -0.33 8.29 -16.19
N LYS A 3 -1.04 8.76 -15.17
CA LYS A 3 -0.43 9.01 -13.88
C LYS A 3 -0.01 7.69 -13.24
N PRO A 4 1.13 7.64 -12.54
CA PRO A 4 1.47 6.46 -11.74
C PRO A 4 0.41 6.22 -10.67
N VAL A 5 0.30 4.97 -10.24
CA VAL A 5 -0.73 4.54 -9.29
C VAL A 5 -0.17 4.47 -7.88
N ILE A 6 -0.97 4.92 -6.91
CA ILE A 6 -0.83 4.55 -5.50
C ILE A 6 -1.94 3.56 -5.21
N LEU A 7 -1.57 2.33 -4.85
CA LEU A 7 -2.52 1.30 -4.48
C LEU A 7 -2.54 1.16 -2.97
N THR A 8 -3.70 1.41 -2.34
CA THR A 8 -3.85 1.24 -0.90
C THR A 8 -4.77 0.07 -0.60
N VAL A 9 -4.40 -0.73 0.42
CA VAL A 9 -5.08 -1.98 0.76
C VAL A 9 -5.36 -2.03 2.25
N ASP A 10 -6.63 -2.24 2.61
CA ASP A 10 -7.06 -2.39 4.00
C ASP A 10 -8.40 -3.10 4.02
N ASP A 11 -8.57 -4.07 4.92
CA ASP A 11 -9.84 -4.79 5.05
C ASP A 11 -10.90 -4.01 5.82
N ASP A 12 -10.52 -2.98 6.55
CA ASP A 12 -11.44 -2.06 7.21
C ASP A 12 -11.86 -0.99 6.22
N LEU A 13 -13.12 -1.04 5.77
CA LEU A 13 -13.62 -0.15 4.72
C LEU A 13 -13.60 1.32 5.14
N GLU A 14 -13.85 1.63 6.40
CA GLU A 14 -13.81 3.03 6.87
C GLU A 14 -12.38 3.58 6.81
N VAL A 15 -11.42 2.79 7.26
CA VAL A 15 -10.00 3.17 7.20
C VAL A 15 -9.56 3.30 5.75
N LEU A 16 -9.92 2.34 4.92
CA LEU A 16 -9.56 2.35 3.49
C LEU A 16 -10.09 3.60 2.79
N GLN A 17 -11.35 3.96 3.04
CA GLN A 17 -11.95 5.16 2.44
C GLN A 17 -11.28 6.43 2.92
N ALA A 18 -10.95 6.51 4.22
CA ALA A 18 -10.28 7.67 4.79
C ALA A 18 -8.88 7.85 4.19
N ILE A 19 -8.12 6.76 4.09
CA ILE A 19 -6.77 6.79 3.49
C ILE A 19 -6.85 7.22 2.03
N ALA A 20 -7.76 6.61 1.26
CA ALA A 20 -7.91 6.92 -0.16
C ALA A 20 -8.30 8.39 -0.37
N ARG A 21 -9.21 8.90 0.45
CA ARG A 21 -9.62 10.31 0.39
C ARG A 21 -8.44 11.24 0.66
N ASP A 22 -7.68 10.97 1.71
CA ASP A 22 -6.54 11.80 2.08
C ASP A 22 -5.45 11.76 1.01
N LEU A 23 -5.19 10.59 0.44
CA LEU A 23 -4.23 10.45 -0.64
C LEU A 23 -4.67 11.23 -1.89
N ARG A 24 -5.96 11.19 -2.23
CA ARG A 24 -6.48 11.96 -3.36
C ARG A 24 -6.33 13.45 -3.15
N GLN A 25 -6.62 13.94 -1.95
CA GLN A 25 -6.50 15.35 -1.62
C GLN A 25 -5.05 15.81 -1.71
N GLN A 26 -4.13 14.99 -1.28
CA GLN A 26 -2.71 15.36 -1.17
C GLN A 26 -1.94 15.07 -2.45
N TYR A 27 -2.25 14.00 -3.14
CA TYR A 27 -1.46 13.51 -4.29
C TYR A 27 -2.26 13.26 -5.57
N GLY A 28 -3.57 13.50 -5.57
CA GLY A 28 -4.44 13.14 -6.70
C GLY A 28 -4.15 13.87 -8.00
N ASP A 29 -3.46 15.00 -7.94
CA ASP A 29 -3.04 15.73 -9.14
C ASP A 29 -1.87 15.04 -9.86
N ARG A 30 -1.07 14.25 -9.14
CA ARG A 30 0.13 13.58 -9.67
C ARG A 30 0.01 12.06 -9.74
N PHE A 31 -0.87 11.48 -8.94
CA PHE A 31 -1.02 10.04 -8.83
C PHE A 31 -2.49 9.64 -8.92
N ARG A 32 -2.74 8.48 -9.51
CA ARG A 32 -4.06 7.86 -9.52
C ARG A 32 -4.18 6.97 -8.29
N ILE A 33 -5.22 7.16 -7.49
CA ILE A 33 -5.41 6.41 -6.24
C ILE A 33 -6.37 5.26 -6.49
N ILE A 34 -5.90 4.04 -6.25
CA ILE A 34 -6.70 2.82 -6.36
C ILE A 34 -6.74 2.16 -4.98
N ARG A 35 -7.88 1.61 -4.61
CA ARG A 35 -8.07 0.94 -3.33
C ARG A 35 -8.52 -0.49 -3.54
N ALA A 36 -8.11 -1.36 -2.61
CA ALA A 36 -8.53 -2.76 -2.57
C ALA A 36 -8.81 -3.14 -1.11
N ASP A 37 -9.82 -3.96 -0.89
CA ASP A 37 -10.26 -4.31 0.45
C ASP A 37 -9.76 -5.66 0.94
N SER A 38 -8.89 -6.30 0.18
CA SER A 38 -8.27 -7.58 0.57
C SER A 38 -6.98 -7.79 -0.20
N GLY A 39 -6.15 -8.70 0.31
CA GLY A 39 -4.93 -9.09 -0.40
C GLY A 39 -5.22 -9.69 -1.77
N ALA A 40 -6.25 -10.53 -1.87
CA ALA A 40 -6.63 -11.15 -3.14
C ALA A 40 -7.08 -10.10 -4.16
N ALA A 41 -7.93 -9.15 -3.75
CA ALA A 41 -8.36 -8.08 -4.64
C ALA A 41 -7.19 -7.19 -5.06
N ALA A 42 -6.26 -6.95 -4.14
CA ALA A 42 -5.07 -6.16 -4.43
C ALA A 42 -4.13 -6.85 -5.43
N ILE A 43 -3.95 -8.16 -5.33
CA ILE A 43 -3.16 -8.92 -6.29
C ILE A 43 -3.80 -8.84 -7.68
N GLU A 44 -5.12 -9.02 -7.75
CA GLU A 44 -5.84 -8.93 -9.03
C GLU A 44 -5.68 -7.55 -9.65
N ALA A 45 -5.83 -6.49 -8.85
CA ALA A 45 -5.65 -5.11 -9.33
C ALA A 45 -4.21 -4.88 -9.83
N THR A 46 -3.22 -5.40 -9.10
CA THR A 46 -1.82 -5.27 -9.46
C THR A 46 -1.52 -5.95 -10.79
N GLN A 47 -2.06 -7.14 -11.00
CA GLN A 47 -1.89 -7.88 -12.26
C GLN A 47 -2.52 -7.13 -13.43
N LYS A 48 -3.71 -6.56 -13.24
CA LYS A 48 -4.39 -5.77 -14.28
C LYS A 48 -3.59 -4.53 -14.66
N LEU A 49 -3.02 -3.85 -13.66
CA LEU A 49 -2.18 -2.68 -13.91
C LEU A 49 -0.96 -3.05 -14.74
N LYS A 50 -0.35 -4.18 -14.45
CA LYS A 50 0.81 -4.65 -15.21
C LYS A 50 0.44 -4.94 -16.65
N LEU A 51 -0.70 -5.60 -16.88
CA LEU A 51 -1.17 -5.89 -18.24
C LEU A 51 -1.47 -4.64 -19.05
N ARG A 52 -1.88 -3.56 -18.38
CA ARG A 52 -2.18 -2.28 -19.03
C ARG A 52 -0.97 -1.36 -19.14
N ASN A 53 0.20 -1.80 -18.72
CA ASN A 53 1.41 -0.99 -18.66
C ASN A 53 1.24 0.29 -17.82
N GLU A 54 0.45 0.21 -16.76
CA GLU A 54 0.27 1.33 -15.84
C GLU A 54 1.23 1.16 -14.66
N PRO A 55 2.16 2.09 -14.43
CA PRO A 55 3.15 1.94 -13.37
C PRO A 55 2.54 2.16 -12.00
N VAL A 56 3.05 1.42 -11.00
CA VAL A 56 2.70 1.62 -9.60
C VAL A 56 3.88 2.28 -8.90
N ALA A 57 3.62 3.46 -8.32
CA ALA A 57 4.64 4.21 -7.59
C ALA A 57 4.76 3.77 -6.14
N LEU A 58 3.63 3.43 -5.51
CA LEU A 58 3.58 3.12 -4.09
C LEU A 58 2.48 2.10 -3.80
N PHE A 59 2.80 1.12 -2.95
CA PHE A 59 1.84 0.27 -2.28
C PHE A 59 1.75 0.71 -0.81
N LEU A 60 0.55 1.07 -0.35
CA LEU A 60 0.29 1.42 1.05
C LEU A 60 -0.68 0.39 1.62
N VAL A 61 -0.19 -0.50 2.47
CA VAL A 61 -0.89 -1.76 2.79
C VAL A 61 -0.99 -1.94 4.30
N ASP A 62 -2.19 -2.29 4.76
CA ASP A 62 -2.41 -2.71 6.14
C ASP A 62 -1.77 -4.09 6.37
N GLN A 63 -1.08 -4.25 7.50
CA GLN A 63 -0.42 -5.51 7.83
C GLN A 63 -1.41 -6.60 8.23
N ARG A 64 -2.41 -6.26 9.03
CA ARG A 64 -3.29 -7.26 9.61
C ARG A 64 -4.59 -7.39 8.82
N MET A 65 -4.58 -8.33 7.87
CA MET A 65 -5.74 -8.64 7.04
C MET A 65 -6.03 -10.13 7.08
N PRO A 66 -7.31 -10.55 6.95
CA PRO A 66 -7.64 -11.97 6.86
C PRO A 66 -7.02 -12.62 5.63
N GLN A 67 -6.61 -13.86 5.76
CA GLN A 67 -6.14 -14.73 4.67
C GLN A 67 -4.79 -14.34 4.07
N MET A 68 -4.47 -13.06 3.95
CA MET A 68 -3.19 -12.61 3.41
C MET A 68 -2.77 -11.34 4.14
N SER A 69 -1.62 -11.39 4.82
CA SER A 69 -1.08 -10.21 5.50
C SER A 69 -0.52 -9.20 4.50
N GLY A 70 -0.29 -7.97 4.97
CA GLY A 70 0.33 -6.95 4.14
C GLY A 70 1.69 -7.36 3.61
N VAL A 71 2.52 -8.00 4.45
CA VAL A 71 3.83 -8.49 4.03
C VAL A 71 3.71 -9.56 2.94
N GLU A 72 2.77 -10.49 3.11
CA GLU A 72 2.55 -11.53 2.09
C GLU A 72 2.11 -10.94 0.76
N PHE A 73 1.23 -9.94 0.80
CA PHE A 73 0.85 -9.23 -0.42
C PHE A 73 2.05 -8.54 -1.06
N LEU A 74 2.84 -7.82 -0.27
CA LEU A 74 3.99 -7.08 -0.79
C LEU A 74 5.03 -8.00 -1.41
N GLU A 75 5.26 -9.18 -0.82
CA GLU A 75 6.16 -10.16 -1.41
C GLU A 75 5.74 -10.56 -2.83
N GLN A 76 4.44 -10.73 -3.04
CA GLN A 76 3.92 -11.04 -4.38
C GLN A 76 3.95 -9.83 -5.30
N ALA A 77 3.56 -8.67 -4.78
CA ALA A 77 3.52 -7.43 -5.56
C ALA A 77 4.90 -7.03 -6.08
N LEU A 78 5.95 -7.28 -5.30
CA LEU A 78 7.33 -7.00 -5.71
C LEU A 78 7.78 -7.78 -6.93
N LYS A 79 7.25 -8.97 -7.14
CA LYS A 79 7.56 -9.76 -8.34
C LYS A 79 6.98 -9.12 -9.59
N ILE A 80 5.91 -8.33 -9.42
CA ILE A 80 5.21 -7.68 -10.53
C ILE A 80 5.75 -6.26 -10.75
N PHE A 81 5.94 -5.51 -9.67
CA PHE A 81 6.45 -4.13 -9.71
C PHE A 81 7.62 -3.99 -8.73
N PRO A 82 8.82 -4.41 -9.10
CA PRO A 82 9.96 -4.43 -8.16
C PRO A 82 10.45 -3.04 -7.75
N ASN A 83 10.14 -2.01 -8.54
CA ASN A 83 10.61 -0.65 -8.26
C ASN A 83 9.60 0.20 -7.49
N ALA A 84 8.40 -0.31 -7.21
CA ALA A 84 7.40 0.43 -6.45
C ALA A 84 7.85 0.59 -5.00
N LYS A 85 7.59 1.77 -4.43
CA LYS A 85 7.82 2.00 -3.00
C LYS A 85 6.80 1.20 -2.19
N ARG A 86 7.17 0.85 -0.97
CA ARG A 86 6.36 -0.02 -0.10
C ARG A 86 6.18 0.65 1.25
N ALA A 87 4.92 0.87 1.62
CA ALA A 87 4.55 1.40 2.92
C ALA A 87 3.66 0.39 3.64
N LEU A 88 4.01 0.07 4.87
CA LEU A 88 3.24 -0.86 5.69
C LEU A 88 2.61 -0.10 6.84
N LEU A 89 1.29 -0.20 6.95
CA LEU A 89 0.52 0.41 8.03
C LEU A 89 0.18 -0.66 9.05
N THR A 90 0.59 -0.47 10.30
CA THR A 90 0.48 -1.52 11.31
C THR A 90 0.19 -0.94 12.69
N ALA A 91 -0.45 -1.74 13.56
CA ALA A 91 -0.65 -1.39 14.95
C ALA A 91 0.63 -1.63 15.75
N TYR A 92 0.74 -0.95 16.88
CA TYR A 92 1.91 -1.06 17.77
C TYR A 92 2.19 -2.52 18.17
N ALA A 93 1.14 -3.32 18.33
CA ALA A 93 1.26 -4.73 18.71
C ALA A 93 1.92 -5.62 17.66
N ASP A 94 2.07 -5.13 16.44
CA ASP A 94 2.62 -5.91 15.33
C ASP A 94 4.08 -5.57 15.03
N THR A 95 4.81 -4.99 15.99
CA THR A 95 6.18 -4.50 15.79
C THR A 95 7.13 -5.61 15.35
N ASP A 96 7.02 -6.81 15.91
CA ASP A 96 7.89 -7.94 15.54
C ASP A 96 7.66 -8.37 14.10
N ALA A 97 6.41 -8.41 13.68
CA ALA A 97 6.07 -8.72 12.29
C ALA A 97 6.64 -7.68 11.34
N ALA A 98 6.59 -6.42 11.74
CA ALA A 98 7.11 -5.32 10.94
C ALA A 98 8.64 -5.39 10.80
N ILE A 99 9.35 -5.72 11.87
CA ILE A 99 10.81 -5.88 11.81
C ILE A 99 11.18 -6.99 10.83
N ARG A 100 10.46 -8.11 10.86
CA ARG A 100 10.68 -9.19 9.90
C ARG A 100 10.37 -8.76 8.48
N ALA A 101 9.31 -7.96 8.30
CA ALA A 101 8.94 -7.42 7.00
C ALA A 101 10.01 -6.51 6.42
N ILE A 102 10.59 -5.64 7.25
CA ILE A 102 11.68 -4.76 6.84
C ILE A 102 12.85 -5.59 6.31
N ASN A 103 13.18 -6.69 6.99
CA ASN A 103 14.29 -7.55 6.59
C ASN A 103 14.01 -8.38 5.34
N SER A 104 12.77 -8.81 5.13
CA SER A 104 12.44 -9.74 4.03
C SER A 104 11.89 -9.06 2.79
N THR A 105 11.19 -7.93 2.93
CA THR A 105 10.53 -7.25 1.80
C THR A 105 11.05 -5.84 1.55
N GLN A 106 12.01 -5.38 2.33
CA GLN A 106 12.61 -4.04 2.17
C GLN A 106 11.55 -2.94 2.18
N ILE A 107 10.79 -2.84 3.27
CA ILE A 107 9.76 -1.81 3.44
C ILE A 107 10.42 -0.44 3.47
N ASP A 108 9.91 0.49 2.64
CA ASP A 108 10.43 1.86 2.55
C ASP A 108 9.86 2.76 3.64
N TYR A 109 8.59 2.58 3.98
CA TYR A 109 7.91 3.38 4.99
C TYR A 109 7.18 2.46 5.96
N TYR A 110 7.38 2.71 7.24
CA TYR A 110 6.72 1.96 8.30
C TYR A 110 5.86 2.93 9.09
N LEU A 111 4.52 2.78 8.96
CA LEU A 111 3.56 3.72 9.52
C LEU A 111 2.75 3.05 10.62
N LEU A 112 2.54 3.76 11.71
CA LEU A 112 1.76 3.26 12.84
C LEU A 112 0.32 3.74 12.76
N LYS A 113 -0.61 2.85 13.05
CA LYS A 113 -2.02 3.21 13.23
C LYS A 113 -2.20 4.02 14.51
N PRO A 114 -3.17 4.92 14.58
CA PRO A 114 -4.17 5.22 13.54
C PRO A 114 -3.59 6.04 12.40
N TRP A 115 -4.20 5.92 11.24
CA TRP A 115 -3.82 6.71 10.06
C TRP A 115 -3.96 8.20 10.37
N ASN A 116 -2.90 8.96 10.08
CA ASN A 116 -2.91 10.40 10.27
C ASN A 116 -2.06 11.01 9.15
N PRO A 117 -2.67 11.71 8.18
CA PRO A 117 -1.93 12.27 7.04
C PRO A 117 -0.90 13.32 7.45
N LEU A 118 -1.09 13.99 8.60
CA LEU A 118 -0.14 14.99 9.08
C LEU A 118 1.09 14.35 9.72
N LYS A 119 0.94 13.17 10.34
CA LYS A 119 2.04 12.43 10.96
C LYS A 119 2.79 11.55 9.98
N ASN A 120 2.05 11.00 9.02
CA ASN A 120 2.58 10.02 8.08
C ASN A 120 2.92 10.70 6.76
N ASP A 121 3.69 11.78 6.87
CA ASP A 121 4.14 12.52 5.70
C ASP A 121 5.21 11.72 4.98
N PHE A 122 4.94 11.37 3.75
CA PHE A 122 5.88 10.68 2.89
C PHE A 122 5.68 11.14 1.45
N THR A 123 6.74 11.04 0.64
CA THR A 123 6.69 11.41 -0.77
C THR A 123 6.77 10.15 -1.62
N PRO A 124 5.69 9.77 -2.30
CA PRO A 124 5.66 8.53 -3.09
C PRO A 124 6.26 8.73 -4.49
N SER A 125 7.45 9.21 -4.55
CA SER A 125 8.09 9.51 -5.85
C SER A 125 9.11 8.47 -6.25
#